data_3d1a11b3456e23f63a70ad1fbec996df
#
_entry.id   3d1a11b3456e23f63a70ad1fbec996df
#
_cell.length_a   1.000
_cell.length_b   1.000
_cell.length_c   1.000
_cell.angle_alpha   90.00
_cell.angle_beta   90.00
_cell.angle_gamma   90.00
#
_symmetry.space_group_name_H-M   'P 1'
#
loop_
_entity.id
_entity.type
_entity.pdbx_description
1 polymer ?
#
loop_
_entity_poly.entity_id
_entity_poly.type
_entity_poly.pdbx_seq_one_letter_code
_entity_poly.pdbx_strand_id
1 'polypeptide(L)'
;MSLTVLLPENAYSGALRAMLETLLPPGSEFVDPDDGMNALQGRRLLFAVALDEGGCNEAYYRMLSRLRRDSHLLSGCVAGVVVTGVGEFYTKDVARDMVFAANQAACAFLGRPLVEATGSLRNFRVQAQISGVDEQTAFHAAVRELAERLEHWQQPAPIRHILALHASQRSTSNTLAFWELVRKELPGEIEVQELGLRNGTVPDCNGCSYTACLHFGEQGSCFYGGPMVEEVYPAVRRCDALVMLCANYNDALSANLTACVNRLTALFRQQRFYGKRLFGLVVSGYSGGDLLARQLISALNMNKSFFLPPHFCLLETANEAGSLVRLSGVTERARAFASEMVNYK
;
A
#
# COMPACT_ATOMS: atom_id res chain seq x y z
N MET A 1 6.35 1.15 23.18
CA MET A 1 5.11 0.31 23.28
C MET A 1 5.43 -1.08 22.77
N SER A 2 4.88 -2.13 23.39
CA SER A 2 5.07 -3.51 22.94
C SER A 2 4.36 -3.74 21.61
N LEU A 3 4.93 -4.59 20.76
CA LEU A 3 4.31 -5.02 19.51
C LEU A 3 3.46 -6.28 19.77
N THR A 4 2.37 -6.42 19.05
CA THR A 4 1.58 -7.65 19.01
C THR A 4 1.83 -8.37 17.70
N VAL A 5 2.37 -9.58 17.77
CA VAL A 5 2.72 -10.39 16.61
C VAL A 5 1.60 -11.39 16.34
N LEU A 6 0.97 -11.29 15.19
CA LEU A 6 -0.01 -12.26 14.70
C LEU A 6 0.72 -13.30 13.84
N LEU A 7 0.84 -14.51 14.38
CA LEU A 7 1.59 -15.60 13.74
C LEU A 7 0.69 -16.83 13.53
N PRO A 8 0.10 -16.97 12.32
CA PRO A 8 -0.62 -18.18 11.96
C PRO A 8 0.32 -19.39 11.92
N GLU A 9 0.05 -20.38 12.77
CA GLU A 9 0.96 -21.50 13.00
C GLU A 9 0.90 -22.55 11.89
N ASN A 10 2.09 -23.04 11.51
CA ASN A 10 2.33 -24.23 10.67
C ASN A 10 3.67 -24.86 11.06
N ALA A 11 4.13 -25.87 10.33
CA ALA A 11 5.40 -26.56 10.61
C ALA A 11 6.65 -25.64 10.56
N TYR A 12 6.56 -24.49 9.87
CA TYR A 12 7.69 -23.55 9.67
C TYR A 12 7.61 -22.31 10.57
N SER A 13 6.49 -22.07 11.23
CA SER A 13 6.29 -20.89 12.07
C SER A 13 7.19 -20.86 13.30
N GLY A 14 7.63 -22.01 13.81
CA GLY A 14 8.54 -22.10 14.95
C GLY A 14 9.88 -21.42 14.73
N ALA A 15 10.50 -21.58 13.54
CA ALA A 15 11.74 -20.91 13.19
C ALA A 15 11.56 -19.40 13.05
N LEU A 16 10.46 -18.95 12.40
CA LEU A 16 10.12 -17.55 12.29
C LEU A 16 9.88 -16.94 13.67
N ARG A 17 9.16 -17.60 14.55
CA ARG A 17 8.91 -17.19 15.94
C ARG A 17 10.21 -16.99 16.70
N ALA A 18 11.09 -18.01 16.73
CA ALA A 18 12.37 -17.94 17.43
C ALA A 18 13.24 -16.77 16.93
N MET A 19 13.28 -16.52 15.62
CA MET A 19 13.95 -15.36 15.06
C MET A 19 13.33 -14.05 15.55
N LEU A 20 12.02 -13.90 15.49
CA LEU A 20 11.33 -12.68 15.90
C LEU A 20 11.51 -12.40 17.41
N GLU A 21 11.49 -13.43 18.26
CA GLU A 21 11.75 -13.28 19.70
C GLU A 21 13.13 -12.66 20.00
N THR A 22 14.11 -12.85 19.13
CA THR A 22 15.44 -12.24 19.26
C THR A 22 15.57 -10.85 18.65
N LEU A 23 14.71 -10.49 17.71
CA LEU A 23 14.82 -9.26 16.92
C LEU A 23 13.87 -8.16 17.35
N LEU A 24 12.73 -8.52 17.95
CA LEU A 24 11.68 -7.57 18.34
C LEU A 24 11.96 -6.92 19.70
N PRO A 25 11.39 -5.75 19.98
CA PRO A 25 11.48 -5.10 21.28
C PRO A 25 11.04 -6.03 22.42
N PRO A 26 11.67 -5.95 23.60
CA PRO A 26 11.25 -6.68 24.78
C PRO A 26 9.79 -6.43 25.13
N GLY A 27 9.06 -7.48 25.53
CA GLY A 27 7.64 -7.40 25.84
C GLY A 27 6.71 -7.50 24.63
N SER A 28 7.23 -7.83 23.45
CA SER A 28 6.39 -8.17 22.29
C SER A 28 5.59 -9.44 22.55
N GLU A 29 4.30 -9.41 22.26
CA GLU A 29 3.37 -10.51 22.52
C GLU A 29 3.07 -11.29 21.23
N PHE A 30 3.12 -12.61 21.28
CA PHE A 30 2.71 -13.48 20.18
C PHE A 30 1.28 -13.97 20.40
N VAL A 31 0.44 -13.75 19.43
CA VAL A 31 -1.00 -14.07 19.47
C VAL A 31 -1.33 -15.03 18.34
N ASP A 32 -2.00 -16.13 18.69
CA ASP A 32 -2.61 -17.00 17.70
C ASP A 32 -3.82 -16.28 17.07
N PRO A 33 -3.85 -16.11 15.73
CA PRO A 33 -4.99 -15.48 15.07
C PRO A 33 -6.31 -16.20 15.28
N ASP A 34 -6.31 -17.51 15.53
CA ASP A 34 -7.54 -18.27 15.72
C ASP A 34 -8.25 -17.89 17.05
N ASP A 35 -7.51 -17.49 18.09
CA ASP A 35 -8.06 -17.20 19.42
C ASP A 35 -8.08 -15.70 19.78
N GLY A 36 -7.08 -14.94 19.36
CA GLY A 36 -6.76 -13.63 19.93
C GLY A 36 -7.18 -12.38 19.16
N MET A 37 -7.79 -12.46 17.98
CA MET A 37 -7.99 -11.28 17.11
C MET A 37 -9.04 -10.27 17.63
N ASN A 38 -9.95 -10.66 18.51
CA ASN A 38 -11.05 -9.78 18.95
C ASN A 38 -10.61 -8.67 19.94
N ALA A 39 -9.38 -8.71 20.46
CA ALA A 39 -8.88 -7.76 21.47
C ALA A 39 -7.71 -6.89 20.94
N LEU A 40 -7.60 -6.71 19.63
CA LEU A 40 -6.42 -6.08 19.00
C LEU A 40 -6.60 -4.59 18.69
N GLN A 41 -7.76 -4.01 18.91
CA GLN A 41 -8.04 -2.62 18.57
C GLN A 41 -7.02 -1.66 19.18
N GLY A 42 -6.55 -0.69 18.39
CA GLY A 42 -5.60 0.32 18.83
C GLY A 42 -4.15 -0.16 19.01
N ARG A 43 -3.86 -1.43 18.71
CA ARG A 43 -2.50 -2.01 18.89
C ARG A 43 -1.60 -1.77 17.67
N ARG A 44 -0.29 -1.92 17.91
CA ARG A 44 0.75 -1.98 16.87
C ARG A 44 1.00 -3.43 16.54
N LEU A 45 0.70 -3.80 15.29
CA LEU A 45 0.65 -5.19 14.86
C LEU A 45 1.81 -5.53 13.93
N LEU A 46 2.37 -6.71 14.11
CA LEU A 46 3.26 -7.34 13.14
C LEU A 46 2.61 -8.65 12.67
N PHE A 47 2.15 -8.67 11.43
CA PHE A 47 1.73 -9.91 10.80
C PHE A 47 2.97 -10.70 10.38
N ALA A 48 3.13 -11.91 10.91
CA ALA A 48 4.26 -12.77 10.62
C ALA A 48 3.76 -14.08 10.00
N VAL A 49 4.19 -14.40 8.78
CA VAL A 49 3.71 -15.58 8.05
C VAL A 49 4.89 -16.40 7.55
N ALA A 50 4.94 -17.68 7.93
CA ALA A 50 5.85 -18.64 7.36
C ALA A 50 5.13 -19.50 6.31
N LEU A 51 5.71 -19.62 5.11
CA LEU A 51 5.17 -20.42 4.01
C LEU A 51 5.93 -21.75 3.91
N ASP A 52 5.21 -22.81 3.60
CA ASP A 52 5.74 -24.14 3.31
C ASP A 52 6.41 -24.21 1.92
N GLU A 53 6.81 -25.41 1.50
CA GLU A 53 7.42 -25.68 0.18
C GLU A 53 6.48 -25.37 -0.99
N GLY A 54 5.16 -25.47 -0.76
CA GLY A 54 4.12 -25.11 -1.74
C GLY A 54 3.82 -23.61 -1.78
N GLY A 55 4.46 -22.82 -0.92
CA GLY A 55 4.17 -21.38 -0.77
C GLY A 55 2.86 -21.10 -0.04
N CYS A 56 2.39 -22.02 0.79
CA CYS A 56 1.11 -21.98 1.47
C CYS A 56 1.26 -21.94 2.99
N ASN A 57 0.16 -21.52 3.66
CA ASN A 57 -0.05 -21.64 5.10
C ASN A 57 -1.56 -21.66 5.35
N GLU A 58 -2.11 -22.78 5.80
CA GLU A 58 -3.56 -22.93 5.98
C GLU A 58 -4.13 -22.02 7.09
N ALA A 59 -3.39 -21.85 8.18
CA ALA A 59 -3.80 -20.96 9.27
C ALA A 59 -3.86 -19.49 8.81
N TYR A 60 -2.97 -19.09 7.89
CA TYR A 60 -3.05 -17.78 7.23
C TYR A 60 -4.37 -17.59 6.49
N TYR A 61 -4.85 -18.57 5.75
CA TYR A 61 -6.13 -18.46 5.02
C TYR A 61 -7.32 -18.40 5.98
N ARG A 62 -7.28 -19.09 7.12
CA ARG A 62 -8.30 -18.93 8.18
C ARG A 62 -8.29 -17.50 8.73
N MET A 63 -7.12 -16.94 9.01
CA MET A 63 -6.96 -15.55 9.45
C MET A 63 -7.52 -14.57 8.40
N LEU A 64 -7.19 -14.73 7.12
CA LEU A 64 -7.77 -13.91 6.04
C LEU A 64 -9.30 -13.97 6.01
N SER A 65 -9.88 -15.16 6.19
CA SER A 65 -11.33 -15.33 6.24
C SER A 65 -11.96 -14.52 7.38
N ARG A 66 -11.33 -14.44 8.54
CA ARG A 66 -11.81 -13.60 9.66
C ARG A 66 -11.73 -12.13 9.35
N LEU A 67 -10.58 -11.65 8.84
CA LEU A 67 -10.38 -10.25 8.44
C LEU A 67 -11.42 -9.77 7.44
N ARG A 68 -11.75 -10.61 6.46
CA ARG A 68 -12.72 -10.28 5.41
C ARG A 68 -14.18 -10.22 5.87
N ARG A 69 -14.51 -10.72 7.07
CA ARG A 69 -15.89 -10.76 7.60
C ARG A 69 -16.24 -9.57 8.49
N ASP A 70 -15.25 -8.89 9.05
CA ASP A 70 -15.47 -7.77 9.98
C ASP A 70 -14.61 -6.57 9.57
N SER A 71 -15.26 -5.57 9.00
CA SER A 71 -14.64 -4.35 8.50
C SER A 71 -14.07 -3.43 9.60
N HIS A 72 -14.30 -3.75 10.88
CA HIS A 72 -13.83 -2.94 12.01
C HIS A 72 -12.96 -3.72 13.01
N LEU A 73 -12.65 -4.98 12.70
CA LEU A 73 -11.93 -5.89 13.60
C LEU A 73 -10.60 -5.30 14.12
N LEU A 74 -9.90 -4.54 13.29
CA LEU A 74 -8.58 -3.97 13.58
C LEU A 74 -8.60 -2.44 13.68
N SER A 75 -9.73 -1.86 14.08
CA SER A 75 -9.87 -0.40 14.21
C SER A 75 -8.78 0.21 15.09
N GLY A 76 -8.16 1.28 14.62
CA GLY A 76 -7.09 1.98 15.32
C GLY A 76 -5.72 1.27 15.31
N CYS A 77 -5.62 0.08 14.68
CA CYS A 77 -4.34 -0.61 14.53
C CYS A 77 -3.48 0.01 13.43
N VAL A 78 -2.16 -0.07 13.62
CA VAL A 78 -1.17 0.14 12.57
C VAL A 78 -0.27 -1.08 12.46
N ALA A 79 0.08 -1.50 11.25
CA ALA A 79 0.77 -2.76 11.05
C ALA A 79 1.96 -2.71 10.09
N GLY A 80 2.83 -3.72 10.26
CA GLY A 80 3.83 -4.19 9.32
C GLY A 80 3.65 -5.68 9.05
N VAL A 81 4.40 -6.22 8.09
CA VAL A 81 4.31 -7.61 7.65
C VAL A 81 5.71 -8.21 7.51
N VAL A 82 5.92 -9.40 8.05
CA VAL A 82 7.10 -10.22 7.80
C VAL A 82 6.63 -11.54 7.19
N VAL A 83 7.18 -11.91 6.04
CA VAL A 83 6.88 -13.20 5.39
C VAL A 83 8.16 -13.95 5.12
N THR A 84 8.22 -15.21 5.49
CA THR A 84 9.31 -16.11 5.14
C THR A 84 8.77 -17.25 4.27
N GLY A 85 9.53 -17.66 3.26
CA GLY A 85 9.18 -18.80 2.40
C GLY A 85 10.32 -19.77 2.26
N VAL A 86 10.01 -21.05 2.12
CA VAL A 86 10.98 -22.11 1.77
C VAL A 86 11.41 -21.95 0.30
N GLY A 87 10.48 -21.53 -0.57
CA GLY A 87 10.72 -21.27 -2.00
C GLY A 87 11.02 -19.82 -2.33
N GLU A 88 11.17 -19.57 -3.64
CA GLU A 88 11.48 -18.22 -4.18
C GLU A 88 10.23 -17.37 -4.49
N PHE A 89 9.03 -17.94 -4.42
CA PHE A 89 7.80 -17.33 -4.86
C PHE A 89 6.77 -17.18 -3.72
N TYR A 90 5.70 -16.45 -3.99
CA TYR A 90 4.48 -16.28 -3.18
C TYR A 90 4.62 -15.38 -1.95
N THR A 91 5.81 -15.12 -1.40
CA THR A 91 5.99 -14.27 -0.21
C THR A 91 5.35 -12.89 -0.37
N LYS A 92 5.57 -12.24 -1.52
CA LYS A 92 5.00 -10.93 -1.80
C LYS A 92 3.49 -10.97 -2.07
N ASP A 93 3.02 -12.03 -2.71
CA ASP A 93 1.60 -12.21 -3.02
C ASP A 93 0.78 -12.40 -1.74
N VAL A 94 1.23 -13.27 -0.86
CA VAL A 94 0.67 -13.48 0.48
C VAL A 94 0.67 -12.18 1.29
N ALA A 95 1.78 -11.43 1.30
CA ALA A 95 1.86 -10.15 2.00
C ALA A 95 0.86 -9.12 1.45
N ARG A 96 0.72 -9.04 0.12
CA ARG A 96 -0.20 -8.12 -0.54
C ARG A 96 -1.66 -8.43 -0.18
N ASP A 97 -2.04 -9.70 -0.19
CA ASP A 97 -3.39 -10.13 0.19
C ASP A 97 -3.67 -9.89 1.67
N MET A 98 -2.67 -10.11 2.54
CA MET A 98 -2.75 -9.77 3.95
C MET A 98 -2.98 -8.27 4.18
N VAL A 99 -2.18 -7.43 3.54
CA VAL A 99 -2.31 -5.97 3.67
C VAL A 99 -3.69 -5.51 3.22
N PHE A 100 -4.17 -6.04 2.09
CA PHE A 100 -5.50 -5.68 1.60
C PHE A 100 -6.61 -6.13 2.56
N ALA A 101 -6.61 -7.40 3.00
CA ALA A 101 -7.63 -7.92 3.89
C ALA A 101 -7.65 -7.21 5.26
N ALA A 102 -6.49 -6.99 5.86
CA ALA A 102 -6.40 -6.28 7.13
C ALA A 102 -6.75 -4.80 7.00
N ASN A 103 -6.42 -4.16 5.87
CA ASN A 103 -6.81 -2.79 5.60
C ASN A 103 -8.33 -2.63 5.45
N GLN A 104 -9.01 -3.59 4.81
CA GLN A 104 -10.47 -3.65 4.77
C GLN A 104 -11.10 -3.95 6.14
N ALA A 105 -10.33 -4.49 7.09
CA ALA A 105 -10.71 -4.66 8.49
C ALA A 105 -10.30 -3.46 9.37
N ALA A 106 -10.11 -2.28 8.79
CA ALA A 106 -9.74 -1.01 9.42
C ALA A 106 -8.32 -0.93 10.00
N CYS A 107 -7.37 -1.74 9.53
CA CYS A 107 -5.95 -1.62 9.88
C CYS A 107 -5.22 -0.66 8.95
N ALA A 108 -4.45 0.27 9.52
CA ALA A 108 -3.49 1.07 8.75
C ALA A 108 -2.18 0.31 8.53
N PHE A 109 -1.44 0.67 7.48
CA PHE A 109 -0.09 0.11 7.26
C PHE A 109 0.95 1.18 7.06
N LEU A 110 2.13 0.95 7.62
CA LEU A 110 3.30 1.79 7.35
C LEU A 110 3.56 1.87 5.84
N GLY A 111 4.19 2.94 5.39
CA GLY A 111 4.83 2.91 4.08
C GLY A 111 5.98 1.88 4.10
N ARG A 112 6.11 1.06 3.06
CA ARG A 112 6.99 -0.13 3.04
C ARG A 112 6.77 -1.03 4.26
N PRO A 113 5.57 -1.59 4.39
CA PRO A 113 5.21 -2.40 5.54
C PRO A 113 5.82 -3.81 5.50
N LEU A 114 6.35 -4.23 4.36
CA LEU A 114 6.76 -5.61 4.09
C LEU A 114 8.27 -5.79 4.22
N VAL A 115 8.65 -6.79 5.02
CA VAL A 115 9.96 -7.46 4.98
C VAL A 115 9.71 -8.91 4.63
N GLU A 116 10.27 -9.38 3.51
CA GLU A 116 10.08 -10.75 3.01
C GLU A 116 11.42 -11.46 2.84
N ALA A 117 11.49 -12.73 3.22
CA ALA A 117 12.63 -13.60 3.00
C ALA A 117 12.21 -14.75 2.08
N THR A 118 12.78 -14.81 0.87
CA THR A 118 12.68 -15.99 0.01
C THR A 118 13.67 -17.05 0.46
N GLY A 119 13.50 -18.31 0.04
CA GLY A 119 14.31 -19.42 0.51
C GLY A 119 15.82 -19.23 0.32
N SER A 120 16.25 -18.57 -0.75
CA SER A 120 17.67 -18.28 -1.01
C SER A 120 18.14 -16.92 -0.48
N LEU A 121 17.27 -16.09 0.07
CA LEU A 121 17.55 -14.70 0.47
C LEU A 121 18.11 -13.78 -0.64
N ARG A 122 18.00 -14.18 -1.92
CA ARG A 122 18.50 -13.39 -3.07
C ARG A 122 17.92 -11.98 -3.12
N ASN A 123 16.73 -11.80 -2.60
CA ASN A 123 16.08 -10.48 -2.50
C ASN A 123 16.81 -9.51 -1.54
N PHE A 124 17.71 -10.00 -0.67
CA PHE A 124 18.58 -9.19 0.19
C PHE A 124 19.98 -8.96 -0.37
N ARG A 125 20.38 -9.63 -1.45
CA ARG A 125 21.74 -9.57 -1.98
C ARG A 125 22.29 -8.16 -2.20
N VAL A 126 21.50 -7.28 -2.79
CA VAL A 126 21.91 -5.89 -3.06
C VAL A 126 22.09 -5.11 -1.75
N GLN A 127 21.18 -5.27 -0.81
CA GLN A 127 21.27 -4.60 0.49
C GLN A 127 22.45 -5.12 1.30
N ALA A 128 22.68 -6.41 1.32
CA ALA A 128 23.83 -7.05 1.94
C ALA A 128 25.15 -6.50 1.40
N GLN A 129 25.29 -6.41 0.07
CA GLN A 129 26.46 -5.81 -0.58
C GLN A 129 26.70 -4.35 -0.21
N ILE A 130 25.63 -3.53 -0.18
CA ILE A 130 25.74 -2.11 0.20
C ILE A 130 26.17 -1.96 1.66
N SER A 131 25.66 -2.82 2.55
CA SER A 131 25.94 -2.76 4.00
C SER A 131 27.20 -3.53 4.42
N GLY A 132 27.84 -4.28 3.51
CA GLY A 132 29.03 -5.09 3.81
C GLY A 132 28.78 -6.26 4.75
N VAL A 133 27.58 -6.87 4.71
CA VAL A 133 27.15 -8.00 5.54
C VAL A 133 26.63 -9.15 4.67
N ASP A 134 26.32 -10.31 5.27
CA ASP A 134 25.61 -11.39 4.57
C ASP A 134 24.09 -11.11 4.45
N GLU A 135 23.41 -11.86 3.60
CA GLU A 135 21.98 -11.70 3.30
C GLU A 135 21.10 -11.96 4.52
N GLN A 136 21.46 -12.88 5.40
CA GLN A 136 20.74 -13.17 6.64
C GLN A 136 20.80 -11.97 7.62
N THR A 137 21.99 -11.42 7.78
CA THR A 137 22.19 -10.21 8.61
C THR A 137 21.42 -9.02 8.06
N ALA A 138 21.42 -8.84 6.72
CA ALA A 138 20.65 -7.78 6.07
C ALA A 138 19.12 -7.98 6.26
N PHE A 139 18.63 -9.22 6.18
CA PHE A 139 17.23 -9.55 6.48
C PHE A 139 16.87 -9.21 7.93
N HIS A 140 17.68 -9.67 8.90
CA HIS A 140 17.46 -9.37 10.32
C HIS A 140 17.47 -7.87 10.61
N ALA A 141 18.36 -7.11 9.98
CA ALA A 141 18.40 -5.66 10.10
C ALA A 141 17.11 -5.01 9.56
N ALA A 142 16.58 -5.49 8.43
CA ALA A 142 15.33 -5.01 7.89
C ALA A 142 14.12 -5.31 8.80
N VAL A 143 14.11 -6.47 9.47
CA VAL A 143 13.06 -6.81 10.46
C VAL A 143 13.13 -5.85 11.67
N ARG A 144 14.33 -5.59 12.21
CA ARG A 144 14.51 -4.62 13.31
C ARG A 144 14.06 -3.22 12.89
N GLU A 145 14.47 -2.73 11.71
CA GLU A 145 14.06 -1.43 11.20
C GLU A 145 12.53 -1.33 11.10
N LEU A 146 11.84 -2.38 10.60
CA LEU A 146 10.40 -2.40 10.53
C LEU A 146 9.76 -2.35 11.93
N ALA A 147 10.28 -3.12 12.89
CA ALA A 147 9.81 -3.14 14.28
C ALA A 147 9.99 -1.78 14.96
N GLU A 148 11.14 -1.14 14.82
CA GLU A 148 11.43 0.21 15.33
C GLU A 148 10.49 1.26 14.73
N ARG A 149 10.23 1.19 13.44
CA ARG A 149 9.27 2.08 12.76
C ARG A 149 7.85 1.89 13.24
N LEU A 150 7.44 0.66 13.56
CA LEU A 150 6.14 0.38 14.19
C LEU A 150 6.09 0.90 15.62
N GLU A 151 7.12 0.65 16.42
CA GLU A 151 7.20 1.09 17.81
C GLU A 151 7.13 2.60 17.95
N HIS A 152 7.83 3.32 17.07
CA HIS A 152 7.90 4.79 17.08
C HIS A 152 6.92 5.45 16.12
N TRP A 153 6.00 4.69 15.54
CA TRP A 153 5.04 5.26 14.61
C TRP A 153 4.23 6.39 15.23
N GLN A 154 4.14 7.46 14.48
CA GLN A 154 3.27 8.59 14.79
C GLN A 154 2.35 8.85 13.61
N GLN A 155 1.14 9.28 13.94
CA GLN A 155 0.16 9.60 12.93
C GLN A 155 0.67 10.74 12.03
N PRO A 156 0.54 10.61 10.70
CA PRO A 156 0.85 11.70 9.79
C PRO A 156 0.01 12.95 10.08
N ALA A 157 0.57 14.14 9.82
CA ALA A 157 -0.10 15.42 9.99
C ALA A 157 -1.45 15.47 9.24
N PRO A 158 -2.42 16.30 9.64
CA PRO A 158 -3.69 16.45 8.94
C PRO A 158 -3.51 16.76 7.45
N ILE A 159 -4.42 16.28 6.61
CA ILE A 159 -4.41 16.53 5.17
C ILE A 159 -4.82 17.99 4.91
N ARG A 160 -4.00 18.70 4.15
CA ARG A 160 -4.28 20.04 3.63
C ARG A 160 -4.25 20.07 2.10
N HIS A 161 -3.47 19.18 1.48
CA HIS A 161 -3.29 19.15 0.05
C HIS A 161 -3.51 17.70 -0.44
N ILE A 162 -4.48 17.54 -1.33
CA ILE A 162 -4.77 16.27 -2.01
C ILE A 162 -4.32 16.39 -3.46
N LEU A 163 -3.58 15.38 -3.93
CA LEU A 163 -3.32 15.18 -5.34
C LEU A 163 -4.16 14.01 -5.85
N ALA A 164 -5.07 14.27 -6.79
CA ALA A 164 -5.83 13.24 -7.49
C ALA A 164 -5.22 12.99 -8.87
N LEU A 165 -4.85 11.74 -9.18
CA LEU A 165 -4.29 11.34 -10.46
C LEU A 165 -5.24 10.40 -11.20
N HIS A 166 -5.51 10.68 -12.46
CA HIS A 166 -6.34 9.85 -13.33
C HIS A 166 -5.82 9.78 -14.76
N ALA A 167 -6.27 8.74 -15.49
CA ALA A 167 -6.03 8.62 -16.93
C ALA A 167 -7.33 8.73 -17.77
N SER A 168 -8.43 9.12 -17.12
CA SER A 168 -9.73 9.25 -17.80
C SER A 168 -9.75 10.44 -18.75
N GLN A 169 -10.35 10.25 -19.91
CA GLN A 169 -10.37 11.25 -21.02
C GLN A 169 -11.79 11.71 -21.36
N ARG A 170 -12.80 11.06 -20.81
CA ARG A 170 -14.20 11.31 -21.18
C ARG A 170 -14.95 11.98 -20.04
N SER A 171 -15.77 12.97 -20.36
CA SER A 171 -16.70 13.61 -19.43
C SER A 171 -17.73 12.63 -18.83
N THR A 172 -17.94 11.49 -19.47
CA THR A 172 -18.86 10.40 -19.04
C THR A 172 -18.16 9.34 -18.18
N SER A 173 -16.95 9.58 -17.69
CA SER A 173 -16.21 8.63 -16.86
C SER A 173 -16.88 8.41 -15.51
N ASN A 174 -17.28 7.18 -15.23
CA ASN A 174 -17.80 6.79 -13.92
C ASN A 174 -16.79 7.05 -12.79
N THR A 175 -15.49 6.86 -13.06
CA THR A 175 -14.43 7.10 -12.08
C THR A 175 -14.33 8.58 -11.71
N LEU A 176 -14.39 9.50 -12.68
CA LEU A 176 -14.41 10.95 -12.42
C LEU A 176 -15.71 11.39 -11.75
N ALA A 177 -16.86 10.84 -12.18
CA ALA A 177 -18.14 11.12 -11.53
C ALA A 177 -18.13 10.69 -10.05
N PHE A 178 -17.50 9.56 -9.73
CA PHE A 178 -17.36 9.12 -8.34
C PHE A 178 -16.45 10.01 -7.53
N TRP A 179 -15.32 10.40 -8.11
CA TRP A 179 -14.42 11.36 -7.46
C TRP A 179 -15.12 12.70 -7.17
N GLU A 180 -15.91 13.19 -8.10
CA GLU A 180 -16.65 14.44 -7.89
C GLU A 180 -17.66 14.34 -6.72
N LEU A 181 -18.28 13.17 -6.49
CA LEU A 181 -19.11 12.93 -5.31
C LEU A 181 -18.27 13.01 -4.02
N VAL A 182 -17.09 12.36 -4.01
CA VAL A 182 -16.18 12.41 -2.85
C VAL A 182 -15.67 13.82 -2.61
N ARG A 183 -15.23 14.51 -3.66
CA ARG A 183 -14.66 15.85 -3.59
C ARG A 183 -15.62 16.90 -3.00
N LYS A 184 -16.92 16.78 -3.30
CA LYS A 184 -17.96 17.68 -2.77
C LYS A 184 -18.13 17.56 -1.26
N GLU A 185 -17.78 16.43 -0.67
CA GLU A 185 -17.89 16.18 0.77
C GLU A 185 -16.61 16.53 1.54
N LEU A 186 -15.53 16.89 0.84
CA LEU A 186 -14.29 17.33 1.49
C LEU A 186 -14.45 18.75 2.08
N PRO A 187 -13.85 19.02 3.25
CA PRO A 187 -13.81 20.36 3.83
C PRO A 187 -13.21 21.40 2.89
N GLY A 188 -13.78 22.60 2.86
CA GLY A 188 -13.39 23.66 1.93
C GLY A 188 -11.96 24.20 2.12
N GLU A 189 -11.33 23.94 3.27
CA GLU A 189 -9.95 24.30 3.55
C GLU A 189 -8.92 23.35 2.93
N ILE A 190 -9.37 22.21 2.41
CA ILE A 190 -8.48 21.23 1.74
C ILE A 190 -8.32 21.63 0.28
N GLU A 191 -7.07 21.91 -0.11
CA GLU A 191 -6.74 22.15 -1.50
C GLU A 191 -6.66 20.86 -2.27
N VAL A 192 -7.41 20.74 -3.37
CA VAL A 192 -7.42 19.57 -4.25
C VAL A 192 -6.82 19.94 -5.61
N GLN A 193 -5.69 19.32 -5.94
CA GLN A 193 -5.11 19.38 -7.28
C GLN A 193 -5.45 18.10 -8.01
N GLU A 194 -6.03 18.24 -9.22
CA GLU A 194 -6.34 17.11 -10.09
C GLU A 194 -5.47 17.15 -11.35
N LEU A 195 -4.80 16.04 -11.65
CA LEU A 195 -3.96 15.91 -12.84
C LEU A 195 -4.42 14.72 -13.70
N GLY A 196 -4.75 15.03 -14.95
CA GLY A 196 -5.13 14.05 -15.96
C GLY A 196 -3.92 13.60 -16.78
N LEU A 197 -3.51 12.35 -16.61
CA LEU A 197 -2.43 11.72 -17.37
C LEU A 197 -2.94 11.22 -18.71
N ARG A 198 -2.99 12.09 -19.70
CA ARG A 198 -3.57 11.80 -21.02
C ARG A 198 -2.73 10.82 -21.81
N ASN A 199 -3.37 10.09 -22.74
CA ASN A 199 -2.68 9.18 -23.65
C ASN A 199 -1.59 9.91 -24.45
N GLY A 200 -0.42 9.29 -24.54
CA GLY A 200 0.73 9.83 -25.26
C GLY A 200 1.52 10.92 -24.54
N THR A 201 1.06 11.41 -23.37
CA THR A 201 1.78 12.49 -22.65
C THR A 201 2.74 11.95 -21.59
N VAL A 202 2.55 10.72 -21.13
CA VAL A 202 3.40 10.07 -20.11
C VAL A 202 4.03 8.82 -20.74
N PRO A 203 5.22 8.94 -21.34
CA PRO A 203 5.97 7.75 -21.78
C PRO A 203 6.37 6.92 -20.59
N ASP A 204 6.38 5.59 -20.74
CA ASP A 204 6.78 4.67 -19.67
C ASP A 204 8.27 4.81 -19.33
N CYS A 205 8.67 4.17 -18.26
CA CYS A 205 10.05 4.05 -17.82
C CYS A 205 10.81 3.07 -18.73
N ASN A 206 11.85 3.54 -19.44
CA ASN A 206 12.65 2.71 -20.33
C ASN A 206 13.76 1.92 -19.61
N GLY A 207 13.79 1.89 -18.26
CA GLY A 207 14.76 1.11 -17.52
C GLY A 207 16.20 1.60 -17.67
N CYS A 208 16.44 2.90 -17.53
CA CYS A 208 17.80 3.46 -17.51
C CYS A 208 18.71 2.71 -16.53
N SER A 209 20.03 2.74 -16.79
CA SER A 209 20.99 2.21 -15.80
C SER A 209 20.78 2.87 -14.43
N TYR A 210 21.14 2.15 -13.37
CA TYR A 210 21.01 2.66 -12.01
C TYR A 210 21.68 4.04 -11.84
N THR A 211 22.90 4.17 -12.33
CA THR A 211 23.70 5.42 -12.26
C THR A 211 23.04 6.57 -12.99
N ALA A 212 22.52 6.35 -14.20
CA ALA A 212 21.81 7.38 -14.95
C ALA A 212 20.50 7.79 -14.26
N CYS A 213 19.71 6.81 -13.78
CA CYS A 213 18.49 7.09 -13.06
C CYS A 213 18.75 7.82 -11.73
N LEU A 214 19.84 7.51 -11.02
CA LEU A 214 20.24 8.19 -9.80
C LEU A 214 20.63 9.64 -10.09
N HIS A 215 21.49 9.88 -11.09
CA HIS A 215 21.93 11.21 -11.50
C HIS A 215 20.77 12.17 -11.75
N PHE A 216 19.78 11.78 -12.60
CA PHE A 216 18.60 12.60 -12.83
C PHE A 216 17.70 12.71 -11.61
N GLY A 217 17.56 11.62 -10.84
CA GLY A 217 16.76 11.59 -9.62
C GLY A 217 17.28 12.56 -8.56
N GLU A 218 18.59 12.66 -8.35
CA GLU A 218 19.22 13.60 -7.44
C GLU A 218 18.95 15.06 -7.81
N GLN A 219 18.74 15.33 -9.08
CA GLN A 219 18.34 16.65 -9.59
C GLN A 219 16.80 16.86 -9.53
N GLY A 220 16.06 15.92 -8.96
CA GLY A 220 14.60 15.98 -8.91
C GLY A 220 13.92 15.81 -10.26
N SER A 221 14.60 15.17 -11.22
CA SER A 221 14.21 15.05 -12.60
C SER A 221 14.21 13.59 -13.08
N CYS A 222 13.82 13.38 -14.31
CA CYS A 222 13.92 12.13 -15.04
C CYS A 222 14.39 12.46 -16.45
N PHE A 223 15.27 11.64 -17.04
CA PHE A 223 15.81 11.84 -18.39
C PHE A 223 14.72 12.16 -19.44
N TYR A 224 13.55 11.54 -19.31
CA TYR A 224 12.44 11.71 -20.26
C TYR A 224 11.59 12.96 -20.04
N GLY A 225 11.87 13.78 -19.01
CA GLY A 225 11.19 15.07 -18.82
C GLY A 225 9.65 14.99 -18.85
N GLY A 226 9.05 16.03 -19.43
CA GLY A 226 7.61 16.14 -19.70
C GLY A 226 6.73 16.22 -18.45
N PRO A 227 5.41 15.96 -18.57
CA PRO A 227 4.44 16.18 -17.48
C PRO A 227 4.81 15.52 -16.16
N MET A 228 5.55 14.40 -16.19
CA MET A 228 6.02 13.77 -14.95
C MET A 228 6.95 14.67 -14.13
N VAL A 229 7.86 15.38 -14.81
CA VAL A 229 8.85 16.26 -14.15
C VAL A 229 8.26 17.64 -13.89
N GLU A 230 7.48 18.13 -14.81
CA GLU A 230 6.96 19.51 -14.82
C GLU A 230 5.73 19.68 -13.92
N GLU A 231 4.88 18.65 -13.81
CA GLU A 231 3.61 18.72 -13.11
C GLU A 231 3.51 17.70 -11.96
N VAL A 232 3.74 16.39 -12.24
CA VAL A 232 3.48 15.32 -11.27
C VAL A 232 4.46 15.36 -10.10
N TYR A 233 5.77 15.50 -10.34
CA TYR A 233 6.75 15.52 -9.24
C TYR A 233 6.56 16.69 -8.29
N PRO A 234 6.35 17.95 -8.75
CA PRO A 234 6.03 19.05 -7.86
C PRO A 234 4.74 18.80 -7.06
N ALA A 235 3.70 18.28 -7.70
CA ALA A 235 2.43 17.97 -7.05
C ALA A 235 2.57 16.87 -5.98
N VAL A 236 3.30 15.79 -6.28
CA VAL A 236 3.58 14.72 -5.31
C VAL A 236 4.44 15.23 -4.13
N ARG A 237 5.39 16.13 -4.38
CA ARG A 237 6.16 16.74 -3.27
C ARG A 237 5.27 17.54 -2.33
N ARG A 238 4.32 18.29 -2.87
CA ARG A 238 3.44 19.18 -2.11
C ARG A 238 2.33 18.44 -1.38
N CYS A 239 1.77 17.38 -1.95
CA CYS A 239 0.58 16.73 -1.40
C CYS A 239 0.85 16.03 -0.06
N ASP A 240 -0.17 16.00 0.80
CA ASP A 240 -0.25 15.19 2.03
C ASP A 240 -0.92 13.84 1.74
N ALA A 241 -1.76 13.80 0.71
CA ALA A 241 -2.46 12.61 0.26
C ALA A 241 -2.45 12.50 -1.26
N LEU A 242 -2.17 11.28 -1.76
CA LEU A 242 -2.29 10.88 -3.15
C LEU A 242 -3.55 10.04 -3.31
N VAL A 243 -4.45 10.45 -4.21
CA VAL A 243 -5.64 9.69 -4.60
C VAL A 243 -5.48 9.16 -6.01
N MET A 244 -5.49 7.85 -6.17
CA MET A 244 -5.39 7.19 -7.48
C MET A 244 -6.80 6.87 -7.98
N LEU A 245 -7.23 7.57 -9.04
CA LEU A 245 -8.54 7.39 -9.66
C LEU A 245 -8.43 6.38 -10.80
N CYS A 246 -8.85 5.14 -10.57
CA CYS A 246 -8.59 3.99 -11.42
C CYS A 246 -9.88 3.45 -12.05
N ALA A 247 -9.98 3.55 -13.37
CA ALA A 247 -10.90 2.70 -14.11
C ALA A 247 -10.24 1.33 -14.33
N ASN A 248 -11.00 0.26 -14.16
CA ASN A 248 -10.51 -1.09 -14.41
C ASN A 248 -10.47 -1.37 -15.92
N TYR A 249 -9.27 -1.68 -16.43
CA TYR A 249 -9.04 -2.11 -17.80
C TYR A 249 -8.40 -3.50 -17.81
N ASN A 250 -9.19 -4.54 -18.08
CA ASN A 250 -8.68 -5.92 -18.10
C ASN A 250 -7.94 -6.31 -16.82
N ASP A 251 -8.54 -5.99 -15.67
CA ASP A 251 -7.99 -6.27 -14.33
C ASP A 251 -6.62 -5.65 -14.05
N ALA A 252 -6.34 -4.52 -14.70
CA ALA A 252 -5.08 -3.78 -14.54
C ALA A 252 -5.30 -2.26 -14.46
N LEU A 253 -4.34 -1.57 -13.86
CA LEU A 253 -4.23 -0.12 -13.94
C LEU A 253 -4.02 0.30 -15.40
N SER A 254 -4.56 1.47 -15.77
CA SER A 254 -4.30 2.02 -17.10
C SER A 254 -2.81 2.20 -17.35
N ALA A 255 -2.40 2.09 -18.61
CA ALA A 255 -0.99 2.23 -19.02
C ALA A 255 -0.35 3.53 -18.49
N ASN A 256 -1.09 4.65 -18.55
CA ASN A 256 -0.57 5.95 -18.10
C ASN A 256 -0.37 6.03 -16.59
N LEU A 257 -1.27 5.45 -15.78
CA LEU A 257 -1.08 5.35 -14.34
C LEU A 257 0.09 4.43 -14.00
N THR A 258 0.26 3.33 -14.72
CA THR A 258 1.41 2.42 -14.58
C THR A 258 2.72 3.14 -14.94
N ALA A 259 2.76 3.85 -16.05
CA ALA A 259 3.92 4.67 -16.45
C ALA A 259 4.25 5.73 -15.39
N CYS A 260 3.24 6.41 -14.86
CA CYS A 260 3.42 7.36 -13.76
C CYS A 260 4.06 6.69 -12.54
N VAL A 261 3.52 5.56 -12.07
CA VAL A 261 4.06 4.79 -10.93
C VAL A 261 5.50 4.37 -11.18
N ASN A 262 5.83 3.86 -12.38
CA ASN A 262 7.18 3.46 -12.76
C ASN A 262 8.15 4.65 -12.67
N ARG A 263 7.75 5.78 -13.20
CA ARG A 263 8.59 7.00 -13.24
C ARG A 263 8.69 7.72 -11.90
N LEU A 264 7.77 7.53 -10.95
CA LEU A 264 7.93 8.00 -9.57
C LEU A 264 9.19 7.44 -8.90
N THR A 265 9.83 6.42 -9.46
CA THR A 265 11.10 5.88 -8.97
C THR A 265 12.19 6.94 -8.90
N ALA A 266 12.27 7.86 -9.85
CA ALA A 266 13.25 8.94 -9.82
C ALA A 266 13.04 9.86 -8.61
N LEU A 267 11.80 10.28 -8.36
CA LEU A 267 11.45 11.10 -7.20
C LEU A 267 11.67 10.33 -5.88
N PHE A 268 11.31 9.04 -5.84
CA PHE A 268 11.48 8.17 -4.69
C PHE A 268 12.96 7.97 -4.27
N ARG A 269 13.91 8.11 -5.20
CA ARG A 269 15.35 8.10 -4.88
C ARG A 269 15.76 9.31 -4.03
N GLN A 270 15.13 10.46 -4.26
CA GLN A 270 15.38 11.69 -3.52
C GLN A 270 14.73 11.72 -2.14
N GLN A 271 13.48 11.27 -2.06
CA GLN A 271 12.70 11.34 -0.84
C GLN A 271 11.81 10.13 -0.66
N ARG A 272 11.55 9.76 0.59
CA ARG A 272 10.55 8.76 0.96
C ARG A 272 9.20 9.42 1.18
N PHE A 273 8.11 8.65 0.97
CA PHE A 273 6.74 9.18 1.08
C PHE A 273 6.02 8.73 2.36
N TYR A 274 6.77 8.38 3.42
CA TYR A 274 6.23 7.85 4.68
C TYR A 274 5.13 8.70 5.33
N GLY A 275 5.21 10.03 5.20
CA GLY A 275 4.21 10.96 5.73
C GLY A 275 3.03 11.23 4.78
N LYS A 276 3.02 10.64 3.59
CA LYS A 276 1.98 10.87 2.58
C LYS A 276 1.01 9.70 2.55
N ARG A 277 -0.29 9.99 2.63
CA ARG A 277 -1.34 8.96 2.58
C ARG A 277 -1.64 8.54 1.16
N LEU A 278 -1.91 7.26 0.97
CA LEU A 278 -2.41 6.70 -0.29
C LEU A 278 -3.90 6.41 -0.17
N PHE A 279 -4.66 6.90 -1.12
CA PHE A 279 -6.05 6.51 -1.32
C PHE A 279 -6.26 6.01 -2.75
N GLY A 280 -7.24 5.14 -2.93
CA GLY A 280 -7.66 4.63 -4.22
C GLY A 280 -9.16 4.80 -4.42
N LEU A 281 -9.57 5.10 -5.64
CA LEU A 281 -10.95 5.04 -6.07
C LEU A 281 -11.00 4.21 -7.34
N VAL A 282 -11.63 3.05 -7.28
CA VAL A 282 -11.64 2.09 -8.38
C VAL A 282 -13.08 1.87 -8.86
N VAL A 283 -13.29 2.04 -10.15
CA VAL A 283 -14.56 1.68 -10.79
C VAL A 283 -14.31 0.60 -11.83
N SER A 284 -14.95 -0.54 -11.64
CA SER A 284 -14.91 -1.69 -12.55
C SER A 284 -16.20 -1.80 -13.34
N GLY A 285 -16.12 -2.26 -14.59
CA GLY A 285 -17.35 -2.55 -15.38
C GLY A 285 -18.09 -3.76 -14.83
N TYR A 286 -17.36 -4.72 -14.26
CA TYR A 286 -17.90 -5.98 -13.73
C TYR A 286 -17.31 -6.29 -12.36
N SER A 287 -16.32 -7.15 -12.29
CA SER A 287 -15.57 -7.53 -11.08
C SER A 287 -14.12 -7.04 -11.14
N GLY A 288 -13.29 -7.45 -10.19
CA GLY A 288 -11.83 -7.23 -10.23
C GLY A 288 -11.36 -5.88 -9.66
N GLY A 289 -12.23 -5.09 -9.03
CA GLY A 289 -11.80 -3.85 -8.37
C GLY A 289 -10.75 -4.08 -7.28
N ASP A 290 -10.83 -5.19 -6.58
CA ASP A 290 -9.88 -5.63 -5.57
C ASP A 290 -8.49 -5.96 -6.16
N LEU A 291 -8.43 -6.40 -7.42
CA LEU A 291 -7.15 -6.63 -8.12
C LEU A 291 -6.38 -5.31 -8.28
N LEU A 292 -7.06 -4.23 -8.68
CA LEU A 292 -6.45 -2.91 -8.80
C LEU A 292 -6.05 -2.34 -7.44
N ALA A 293 -6.87 -2.50 -6.42
CA ALA A 293 -6.52 -2.08 -5.05
C ALA A 293 -5.24 -2.77 -4.59
N ARG A 294 -5.09 -4.08 -4.82
CA ARG A 294 -3.87 -4.83 -4.51
C ARG A 294 -2.68 -4.41 -5.37
N GLN A 295 -2.89 -3.99 -6.63
CA GLN A 295 -1.82 -3.39 -7.44
C GLN A 295 -1.34 -2.06 -6.85
N LEU A 296 -2.24 -1.20 -6.38
CA LEU A 296 -1.88 0.06 -5.72
C LEU A 296 -1.08 -0.19 -4.42
N ILE A 297 -1.47 -1.17 -3.61
CA ILE A 297 -0.72 -1.59 -2.42
C ILE A 297 0.71 -1.98 -2.82
N SER A 298 0.87 -2.90 -3.77
CA SER A 298 2.19 -3.35 -4.21
C SER A 298 3.04 -2.19 -4.75
N ALA A 299 2.46 -1.36 -5.62
CA ALA A 299 3.18 -0.34 -6.35
C ALA A 299 3.53 0.87 -5.48
N LEU A 300 2.61 1.36 -4.65
CA LEU A 300 2.74 2.63 -3.95
C LEU A 300 3.01 2.47 -2.45
N ASN A 301 2.31 1.58 -1.75
CA ASN A 301 2.58 1.36 -0.34
C ASN A 301 3.86 0.54 -0.11
N MET A 302 3.96 -0.67 -0.70
CA MET A 302 5.11 -1.56 -0.49
C MET A 302 6.39 -1.04 -1.16
N ASN A 303 6.31 -0.56 -2.40
CA ASN A 303 7.49 -0.16 -3.16
C ASN A 303 7.85 1.34 -3.05
N LYS A 304 6.87 2.23 -2.87
CA LYS A 304 7.11 3.69 -2.86
C LYS A 304 6.88 4.35 -1.51
N SER A 305 6.63 3.59 -0.45
CA SER A 305 6.53 4.05 0.94
C SER A 305 5.37 4.99 1.28
N PHE A 306 4.32 5.06 0.50
CA PHE A 306 3.11 5.77 0.92
C PHE A 306 2.47 5.05 2.12
N PHE A 307 2.07 5.82 3.13
CA PHE A 307 1.28 5.32 4.24
C PHE A 307 -0.12 4.90 3.75
N LEU A 308 -0.61 3.75 4.22
CA LEU A 308 -1.90 3.22 3.85
C LEU A 308 -2.87 3.39 5.02
N PRO A 309 -3.78 4.39 5.01
CA PRO A 309 -4.79 4.53 6.05
C PRO A 309 -5.80 3.37 5.98
N PRO A 310 -6.62 3.15 7.03
CA PRO A 310 -7.71 2.19 6.98
C PRO A 310 -8.64 2.46 5.80
N HIS A 311 -9.24 1.41 5.24
CA HIS A 311 -10.18 1.50 4.13
C HIS A 311 -9.68 2.39 2.96
N PHE A 312 -8.38 2.29 2.67
CA PHE A 312 -7.71 3.22 1.73
C PHE A 312 -8.37 3.32 0.36
N CYS A 313 -9.18 2.32 -0.03
CA CYS A 313 -9.71 2.22 -1.38
C CYS A 313 -11.23 2.05 -1.40
N LEU A 314 -11.89 2.96 -2.11
CA LEU A 314 -13.32 2.90 -2.40
C LEU A 314 -13.52 2.16 -3.73
N LEU A 315 -14.28 1.06 -3.71
CA LEU A 315 -14.52 0.16 -4.85
C LEU A 315 -15.98 0.22 -5.27
N GLU A 316 -16.24 0.41 -6.57
CA GLU A 316 -17.59 0.35 -7.13
C GLU A 316 -17.64 -0.40 -8.46
N THR A 317 -18.82 -0.90 -8.80
CA THR A 317 -19.10 -1.54 -10.09
C THR A 317 -20.11 -0.73 -10.87
N ALA A 318 -19.68 -0.19 -12.03
CA ALA A 318 -20.54 0.59 -12.93
C ALA A 318 -20.04 0.45 -14.36
N ASN A 319 -20.76 -0.28 -15.20
CA ASN A 319 -20.35 -0.58 -16.57
C ASN A 319 -20.68 0.55 -17.55
N GLU A 320 -21.94 0.96 -17.62
CA GLU A 320 -22.39 1.95 -18.59
C GLU A 320 -21.92 3.35 -18.20
N ALA A 321 -21.58 4.17 -19.19
CA ALA A 321 -21.19 5.56 -18.98
C ALA A 321 -22.27 6.34 -18.19
N GLY A 322 -21.85 6.98 -17.09
CA GLY A 322 -22.74 7.74 -16.22
C GLY A 322 -23.71 6.88 -15.37
N SER A 323 -23.53 5.57 -15.33
CA SER A 323 -24.40 4.70 -14.51
C SER A 323 -24.10 4.78 -13.01
N LEU A 324 -22.87 5.15 -12.65
CA LEU A 324 -22.42 5.21 -11.26
C LEU A 324 -23.33 6.07 -10.37
N VAL A 325 -23.69 7.26 -10.82
CA VAL A 325 -24.51 8.20 -10.02
C VAL A 325 -25.93 7.70 -9.75
N ARG A 326 -26.36 6.64 -10.43
CA ARG A 326 -27.66 5.98 -10.23
C ARG A 326 -27.60 4.79 -9.26
N LEU A 327 -26.42 4.42 -8.80
CA LEU A 327 -26.26 3.33 -7.83
C LEU A 327 -26.84 3.73 -6.46
N SER A 328 -27.60 2.83 -5.87
CA SER A 328 -28.15 3.03 -4.53
C SER A 328 -27.03 3.24 -3.51
N GLY A 329 -27.15 4.26 -2.66
CA GLY A 329 -26.20 4.54 -1.58
C GLY A 329 -24.83 5.03 -2.04
N VAL A 330 -24.65 5.40 -3.33
CA VAL A 330 -23.33 5.84 -3.83
C VAL A 330 -22.88 7.14 -3.20
N THR A 331 -23.80 8.07 -2.96
CA THR A 331 -23.49 9.36 -2.31
C THR A 331 -23.08 9.17 -0.85
N GLU A 332 -23.77 8.28 -0.13
CA GLU A 332 -23.45 7.92 1.25
C GLU A 332 -22.08 7.29 1.36
N ARG A 333 -21.72 6.38 0.45
CA ARG A 333 -20.38 5.78 0.41
C ARG A 333 -19.31 6.80 0.07
N ALA A 334 -19.57 7.72 -0.87
CA ALA A 334 -18.65 8.81 -1.18
C ALA A 334 -18.42 9.73 0.03
N ARG A 335 -19.49 10.07 0.76
CA ARG A 335 -19.42 10.88 2.00
C ARG A 335 -18.64 10.16 3.10
N ALA A 336 -18.92 8.88 3.33
CA ALA A 336 -18.19 8.08 4.31
C ALA A 336 -16.69 8.04 4.00
N PHE A 337 -16.32 7.79 2.74
CA PHE A 337 -14.94 7.78 2.31
C PHE A 337 -14.25 9.14 2.47
N ALA A 338 -14.90 10.24 2.07
CA ALA A 338 -14.38 11.59 2.29
C ALA A 338 -14.14 11.87 3.78
N SER A 339 -15.07 11.46 4.64
CA SER A 339 -14.95 11.57 6.10
C SER A 339 -13.74 10.76 6.63
N GLU A 340 -13.57 9.53 6.19
CA GLU A 340 -12.42 8.69 6.57
C GLU A 340 -11.09 9.28 6.10
N MET A 341 -11.04 9.89 4.90
CA MET A 341 -9.84 10.57 4.39
C MET A 341 -9.35 11.66 5.34
N VAL A 342 -10.27 12.46 5.90
CA VAL A 342 -9.93 13.65 6.70
C VAL A 342 -9.83 13.37 8.19
N ASN A 343 -10.68 12.47 8.73
CA ASN A 343 -10.87 12.25 10.16
C ASN A 343 -10.08 11.07 10.71
N TYR A 344 -9.25 10.41 9.91
CA TYR A 344 -8.38 9.36 10.41
C TYR A 344 -7.45 9.93 11.50
N LYS A 345 -7.77 9.58 12.73
CA LYS A 345 -7.05 9.96 13.96
C LYS A 345 -6.30 8.76 14.55
#